data_8efa85cb7832b98ada21872c48fc3628
#
_entry.id   8efa85cb7832b98ada21872c48fc3628
#
_cell.length_a   1.000
_cell.length_b   1.000
_cell.length_c   1.000
_cell.angle_alpha   90.00
_cell.angle_beta   90.00
_cell.angle_gamma   90.00
#
_symmetry.space_group_name_H-M   'P 1'
#
loop_
_entity.id
_entity.type
_entity.pdbx_description
1 polymer ?
#
loop_
_entity_poly.entity_id
_entity_poly.type
_entity_poly.pdbx_seq_one_letter_code
_entity_poly.pdbx_strand_id
1 'polypeptide(L)'
;LASFRPKPHVRIVGVVIRDKLPYWLGWPGSSYDVEGHRKEYEKAFLDTANRIGVSLEILPQPIVEEDELDKFIQFVASEKPDAILIHIQRRKMWKRIEKIYESTHVPMIIWSPIGMVFTTQLHEFARKEGVCVLSTLDISSIDQAFRAVRAKKQLEHTRMLVVHGDERKEEILERLGTKIKHVPRNMMEEMFQRVPVTEEIQEIAQEMKKNALKVVEPTEEDLINAGRSYIAGKHLLRLEEANAITTDCLGMVTQKTVPTPPCMGACLFQDQGVTY
;
A
#
# COMPACT_ATOMS: atom_id res chain seq x y z
N LEU A 1 -7.82 6.29 -17.10
CA LEU A 1 -6.90 5.33 -16.46
C LEU A 1 -6.73 5.54 -14.96
N ALA A 2 -6.84 6.77 -14.45
CA ALA A 2 -6.89 6.99 -12.99
C ALA A 2 -7.95 6.12 -12.27
N SER A 3 -8.95 5.61 -12.99
CA SER A 3 -9.97 4.71 -12.48
C SER A 3 -9.47 3.27 -12.24
N PHE A 4 -8.35 2.87 -12.83
CA PHE A 4 -7.80 1.50 -12.63
C PHE A 4 -7.01 1.37 -11.34
N ARG A 5 -6.34 2.44 -10.89
CA ARG A 5 -5.54 2.39 -9.68
C ARG A 5 -6.43 2.17 -8.44
N PRO A 6 -6.19 1.13 -7.64
CA PRO A 6 -6.96 0.92 -6.42
C PRO A 6 -6.75 2.09 -5.44
N LYS A 7 -7.86 2.64 -4.96
CA LYS A 7 -7.88 3.68 -3.92
C LYS A 7 -8.70 3.20 -2.72
N PRO A 8 -8.27 2.14 -2.04
CA PRO A 8 -9.02 1.63 -0.91
C PRO A 8 -9.03 2.66 0.23
N HIS A 9 -10.14 2.70 0.96
CA HIS A 9 -10.18 3.40 2.23
C HIS A 9 -9.34 2.64 3.24
N VAL A 10 -8.39 3.33 3.88
CA VAL A 10 -7.49 2.76 4.89
C VAL A 10 -7.84 3.36 6.23
N ARG A 11 -8.16 2.53 7.22
CA ARG A 11 -8.52 2.95 8.57
C ARG A 11 -7.52 2.44 9.59
N ILE A 12 -6.97 3.36 10.37
CA ILE A 12 -6.06 3.08 11.47
C ILE A 12 -6.73 3.57 12.76
N VAL A 13 -6.69 2.74 13.80
CA VAL A 13 -7.18 3.12 15.12
C VAL A 13 -5.99 3.29 16.06
N GLY A 14 -5.87 4.47 16.65
CA GLY A 14 -4.83 4.83 17.61
C GLY A 14 -5.30 4.72 19.06
N VAL A 15 -4.44 4.23 19.95
CA VAL A 15 -4.70 4.19 21.37
C VAL A 15 -3.42 4.43 22.17
N VAL A 16 -3.55 5.09 23.30
CA VAL A 16 -2.47 5.25 24.30
C VAL A 16 -2.56 4.16 25.34
N ILE A 17 -1.43 3.54 25.69
CA ILE A 17 -1.35 2.59 26.79
C ILE A 17 -0.42 3.14 27.85
N ARG A 18 -0.92 3.29 29.09
CA ARG A 18 -0.19 3.88 30.20
C ARG A 18 -0.66 3.38 31.57
N ASP A 19 0.06 3.78 32.61
CA ASP A 19 -0.39 3.65 34.00
C ASP A 19 -1.35 4.79 34.38
N LYS A 20 -2.04 4.65 35.52
CA LYS A 20 -2.83 5.70 36.11
C LYS A 20 -1.93 6.87 36.56
N LEU A 21 -2.33 8.08 36.21
CA LEU A 21 -1.62 9.29 36.63
C LEU A 21 -1.87 9.58 38.15
N PRO A 22 -0.90 10.17 38.85
CA PRO A 22 0.42 10.56 38.40
C PRO A 22 1.40 9.38 38.39
N TYR A 23 2.20 9.26 37.34
CA TYR A 23 3.33 8.35 37.31
C TYR A 23 4.56 9.02 36.72
N TRP A 24 5.69 8.39 36.95
CA TRP A 24 6.98 8.92 36.59
C TRP A 24 7.62 8.13 35.43
N LEU A 25 8.01 8.84 34.38
CA LEU A 25 8.44 8.21 33.13
C LEU A 25 9.93 8.03 33.02
N GLY A 26 10.70 8.61 33.83
CA GLY A 26 12.08 8.73 33.47
C GLY A 26 13.07 8.29 34.52
N TRP A 27 14.23 8.87 34.37
CA TRP A 27 15.33 8.78 35.30
C TRP A 27 15.05 9.65 36.50
N PRO A 28 15.56 9.28 37.71
CA PRO A 28 15.50 10.13 38.88
C PRO A 28 15.99 11.56 38.56
N GLY A 29 15.17 12.55 38.91
CA GLY A 29 15.50 13.96 38.72
C GLY A 29 15.11 14.58 37.38
N SER A 30 14.55 13.84 36.44
CA SER A 30 14.02 14.41 35.21
C SER A 30 12.52 14.68 35.31
N SER A 31 12.07 15.83 34.83
CA SER A 31 10.67 16.13 34.58
C SER A 31 10.36 15.86 33.13
N TYR A 32 9.28 15.19 32.85
CA TYR A 32 8.83 14.92 31.49
C TYR A 32 7.33 15.20 31.39
N ASP A 33 6.97 16.12 30.51
CA ASP A 33 5.56 16.45 30.26
C ASP A 33 4.90 15.38 29.39
N VAL A 34 4.41 14.33 30.03
CA VAL A 34 3.78 13.18 29.38
C VAL A 34 2.60 13.60 28.52
N GLU A 35 1.75 14.47 29.03
CA GLU A 35 0.51 14.87 28.33
C GLU A 35 0.79 15.89 27.23
N GLY A 36 1.76 16.78 27.41
CA GLY A 36 2.19 17.70 26.36
C GLY A 36 2.77 16.97 25.17
N HIS A 37 3.70 16.04 25.40
CA HIS A 37 4.26 15.22 24.34
C HIS A 37 3.23 14.27 23.69
N ARG A 38 2.29 13.74 24.48
CA ARG A 38 1.18 12.95 23.92
C ARG A 38 0.40 13.75 22.87
N LYS A 39 0.01 14.96 23.21
CA LYS A 39 -0.73 15.84 22.30
C LYS A 39 0.08 16.23 21.07
N GLU A 40 1.37 16.46 21.24
CA GLU A 40 2.29 16.74 20.13
C GLU A 40 2.37 15.57 19.15
N TYR A 41 2.57 14.34 19.66
CA TYR A 41 2.60 13.14 18.85
C TYR A 41 1.26 12.88 18.15
N GLU A 42 0.14 12.96 18.89
CA GLU A 42 -1.20 12.76 18.32
C GLU A 42 -1.49 13.73 17.17
N LYS A 43 -1.14 15.02 17.35
CA LYS A 43 -1.25 16.01 16.29
C LYS A 43 -0.41 15.64 15.08
N ALA A 44 0.85 15.29 15.27
CA ALA A 44 1.75 14.91 14.18
C ALA A 44 1.27 13.64 13.45
N PHE A 45 0.70 12.67 14.17
CA PHE A 45 0.11 11.47 13.57
C PHE A 45 -1.11 11.81 12.71
N LEU A 46 -2.01 12.66 13.19
CA LEU A 46 -3.18 13.10 12.45
C LEU A 46 -2.80 13.91 11.20
N ASP A 47 -1.85 14.84 11.33
CA ASP A 47 -1.35 15.62 10.20
C ASP A 47 -0.72 14.71 9.13
N THR A 48 0.04 13.71 9.56
CA THR A 48 0.67 12.72 8.66
C THR A 48 -0.38 11.83 8.00
N ALA A 49 -1.36 11.34 8.75
CA ALA A 49 -2.45 10.52 8.24
C ALA A 49 -3.22 11.26 7.13
N ASN A 50 -3.58 12.52 7.38
CA ASN A 50 -4.25 13.37 6.39
C ASN A 50 -3.41 13.56 5.11
N ARG A 51 -2.11 13.84 5.26
CA ARG A 51 -1.20 14.03 4.14
C ARG A 51 -1.03 12.77 3.29
N ILE A 52 -1.02 11.60 3.93
CA ILE A 52 -0.88 10.30 3.24
C ILE A 52 -2.22 9.84 2.66
N GLY A 53 -3.35 10.33 3.16
CA GLY A 53 -4.68 9.92 2.77
C GLY A 53 -5.10 8.59 3.40
N VAL A 54 -4.76 8.40 4.69
CA VAL A 54 -5.30 7.35 5.55
C VAL A 54 -6.18 7.96 6.63
N SER A 55 -7.22 7.25 7.05
CA SER A 55 -8.09 7.67 8.15
C SER A 55 -7.48 7.20 9.46
N LEU A 56 -7.13 8.12 10.34
CA LEU A 56 -6.65 7.82 11.69
C LEU A 56 -7.67 8.32 12.71
N GLU A 57 -8.19 7.42 13.51
CA GLU A 57 -9.01 7.70 14.68
C GLU A 57 -8.20 7.39 15.95
N ILE A 58 -7.92 8.40 16.78
CA ILE A 58 -7.25 8.20 18.06
C ILE A 58 -8.31 8.19 19.15
N LEU A 59 -8.40 7.09 19.88
CA LEU A 59 -9.36 6.94 20.97
C LEU A 59 -8.99 7.91 22.11
N PRO A 60 -9.96 8.67 22.63
CA PRO A 60 -9.70 9.72 23.61
C PRO A 60 -9.30 9.16 24.99
N GLN A 61 -9.73 7.94 25.30
CA GLN A 61 -9.44 7.29 26.57
C GLN A 61 -8.23 6.37 26.44
N PRO A 62 -7.17 6.58 27.23
CA PRO A 62 -6.04 5.68 27.29
C PRO A 62 -6.43 4.35 27.96
N ILE A 63 -5.76 3.28 27.61
CA ILE A 63 -5.86 2.00 28.30
C ILE A 63 -4.98 2.05 29.53
N VAL A 64 -5.61 2.01 30.71
CA VAL A 64 -4.96 2.04 32.03
C VAL A 64 -5.21 0.74 32.78
N GLU A 65 -6.43 0.20 32.70
CA GLU A 65 -6.85 -1.00 33.41
C GLU A 65 -7.20 -2.15 32.44
N GLU A 66 -7.37 -3.36 32.95
CA GLU A 66 -7.63 -4.53 32.13
C GLU A 66 -9.03 -4.51 31.47
N ASP A 67 -10.02 -3.92 32.11
CA ASP A 67 -11.37 -3.80 31.52
C ASP A 67 -11.41 -2.86 30.32
N GLU A 68 -10.58 -1.82 30.31
CA GLU A 68 -10.41 -0.92 29.15
C GLU A 68 -9.68 -1.63 28.01
N LEU A 69 -8.71 -2.50 28.35
CA LEU A 69 -8.01 -3.34 27.39
C LEU A 69 -8.98 -4.32 26.70
N ASP A 70 -9.82 -4.99 27.48
CA ASP A 70 -10.80 -5.94 26.94
C ASP A 70 -11.85 -5.25 26.05
N LYS A 71 -12.32 -4.07 26.45
CA LYS A 71 -13.20 -3.23 25.61
C LYS A 71 -12.53 -2.82 24.32
N PHE A 72 -11.24 -2.45 24.36
CA PHE A 72 -10.49 -2.10 23.17
C PHE A 72 -10.34 -3.29 22.22
N ILE A 73 -10.02 -4.48 22.73
CA ILE A 73 -9.93 -5.72 21.93
C ILE A 73 -11.27 -6.01 21.26
N GLN A 74 -12.38 -5.93 21.99
CA GLN A 74 -13.72 -6.11 21.44
C GLN A 74 -14.05 -5.06 20.36
N PHE A 75 -13.70 -3.80 20.60
CA PHE A 75 -13.87 -2.73 19.63
C PHE A 75 -13.10 -3.04 18.33
N VAL A 76 -11.82 -3.43 18.43
CA VAL A 76 -11.00 -3.79 17.26
C VAL A 76 -11.60 -4.99 16.51
N ALA A 77 -12.10 -6.00 17.22
CA ALA A 77 -12.73 -7.17 16.61
C ALA A 77 -14.02 -6.83 15.85
N SER A 78 -14.78 -5.85 16.33
CA SER A 78 -16.02 -5.38 15.65
C SER A 78 -15.72 -4.48 14.46
N GLU A 79 -14.82 -3.52 14.62
CA GLU A 79 -14.53 -2.47 13.66
C GLU A 79 -13.56 -2.88 12.55
N LYS A 80 -12.73 -3.89 12.80
CA LYS A 80 -11.77 -4.47 11.86
C LYS A 80 -10.92 -3.41 11.13
N PRO A 81 -10.19 -2.55 11.86
CA PRO A 81 -9.31 -1.57 11.23
C PRO A 81 -8.18 -2.25 10.45
N ASP A 82 -7.60 -1.54 9.49
CA ASP A 82 -6.47 -2.06 8.70
C ASP A 82 -5.16 -2.09 9.48
N ALA A 83 -5.05 -1.29 10.54
CA ALA A 83 -3.96 -1.33 11.51
C ALA A 83 -4.36 -0.68 12.84
N ILE A 84 -3.59 -1.01 13.88
CA ILE A 84 -3.66 -0.38 15.21
C ILE A 84 -2.39 0.43 15.43
N LEU A 85 -2.52 1.68 15.87
CA LEU A 85 -1.41 2.51 16.34
C LEU A 85 -1.42 2.53 17.86
N ILE A 86 -0.39 1.98 18.48
CA ILE A 86 -0.21 1.96 19.93
C ILE A 86 0.86 2.95 20.33
N HIS A 87 0.50 3.97 21.10
CA HIS A 87 1.44 4.86 21.74
C HIS A 87 1.70 4.40 23.18
N ILE A 88 2.90 3.90 23.43
CA ILE A 88 3.30 3.42 24.74
C ILE A 88 3.82 4.58 25.56
N GLN A 89 3.24 4.78 26.75
CA GLN A 89 3.70 5.76 27.71
C GLN A 89 4.33 5.15 28.99
N ARG A 90 4.46 3.82 29.04
CA ARG A 90 5.06 3.14 30.19
C ARG A 90 5.76 1.83 29.78
N ARG A 91 6.95 1.62 30.30
CA ARG A 91 7.80 0.46 30.00
C ARG A 91 7.18 -0.92 30.34
N LYS A 92 6.29 -0.99 31.31
CA LYS A 92 5.68 -2.24 31.79
C LYS A 92 4.46 -2.70 30.97
N MET A 93 4.10 -2.01 29.89
CA MET A 93 2.84 -2.24 29.17
C MET A 93 2.90 -3.38 28.14
N TRP A 94 4.05 -4.02 27.98
CA TRP A 94 4.27 -5.04 26.94
C TRP A 94 3.31 -6.22 26.97
N LYS A 95 2.93 -6.68 28.17
CA LYS A 95 1.95 -7.77 28.31
C LYS A 95 0.57 -7.41 27.75
N ARG A 96 0.17 -6.14 27.90
CA ARG A 96 -1.09 -5.64 27.32
C ARG A 96 -1.01 -5.58 25.79
N ILE A 97 0.11 -5.15 25.25
CA ILE A 97 0.35 -5.13 23.80
C ILE A 97 0.35 -6.55 23.24
N GLU A 98 0.97 -7.49 23.95
CA GLU A 98 0.95 -8.90 23.58
C GLU A 98 -0.46 -9.47 23.54
N LYS A 99 -1.28 -9.18 24.56
CA LYS A 99 -2.69 -9.58 24.58
C LYS A 99 -3.48 -9.00 23.42
N ILE A 100 -3.25 -7.73 23.03
CA ILE A 100 -3.87 -7.14 21.85
C ILE A 100 -3.42 -7.89 20.58
N TYR A 101 -2.12 -8.12 20.41
CA TYR A 101 -1.56 -8.83 19.25
C TYR A 101 -2.18 -10.21 19.06
N GLU A 102 -2.19 -11.01 20.13
CA GLU A 102 -2.70 -12.38 20.11
C GLU A 102 -4.22 -12.48 19.93
N SER A 103 -4.95 -11.43 20.39
CA SER A 103 -6.41 -11.44 20.31
C SER A 103 -6.98 -10.86 19.03
N THR A 104 -6.24 -9.96 18.36
CA THR A 104 -6.80 -9.21 17.23
C THR A 104 -6.25 -9.62 15.88
N HIS A 105 -5.00 -10.06 15.81
CA HIS A 105 -4.25 -10.37 14.58
C HIS A 105 -4.25 -9.22 13.54
N VAL A 106 -4.53 -8.00 13.98
CA VAL A 106 -4.50 -6.79 13.16
C VAL A 106 -3.07 -6.24 13.11
N PRO A 107 -2.57 -5.78 11.96
CA PRO A 107 -1.27 -5.13 11.88
C PRO A 107 -1.10 -4.02 12.91
N MET A 108 0.06 -3.98 13.57
CA MET A 108 0.35 -3.05 14.65
C MET A 108 1.49 -2.09 14.32
N ILE A 109 1.30 -0.82 14.64
CA ILE A 109 2.35 0.19 14.71
C ILE A 109 2.53 0.54 16.19
N ILE A 110 3.72 0.30 16.72
CA ILE A 110 4.04 0.60 18.12
C ILE A 110 4.94 1.82 18.16
N TRP A 111 4.40 2.94 18.61
CA TRP A 111 5.16 4.15 18.87
C TRP A 111 5.71 4.12 20.29
N SER A 112 7.03 4.01 20.40
CA SER A 112 7.76 3.93 21.68
C SER A 112 8.84 5.02 21.73
N PRO A 113 8.53 6.22 22.20
CA PRO A 113 9.53 7.30 22.30
C PRO A 113 10.66 6.94 23.26
N ILE A 114 11.76 7.65 23.17
CA ILE A 114 12.96 7.44 24.01
C ILE A 114 12.58 7.45 25.50
N GLY A 115 13.20 6.56 26.26
CA GLY A 115 12.89 6.31 27.68
C GLY A 115 12.01 5.08 27.91
N MET A 116 11.35 4.59 26.88
CA MET A 116 10.54 3.35 26.87
C MET A 116 11.31 2.14 26.32
N VAL A 117 12.59 2.28 26.01
CA VAL A 117 13.34 1.42 25.06
C VAL A 117 14.27 0.42 25.74
N PHE A 118 14.38 0.39 27.04
CA PHE A 118 15.32 -0.53 27.72
C PHE A 118 14.76 -1.95 27.86
N THR A 119 14.19 -2.52 26.78
CA THR A 119 13.53 -3.81 26.92
C THR A 119 13.82 -4.74 25.79
N THR A 120 14.12 -5.97 26.12
CA THR A 120 14.22 -7.10 25.20
C THR A 120 12.93 -7.28 24.41
N GLN A 121 11.79 -6.95 25.00
CA GLN A 121 10.48 -7.03 24.37
C GLN A 121 10.37 -6.19 23.08
N LEU A 122 11.08 -5.06 22.98
CA LEU A 122 11.14 -4.28 21.76
C LEU A 122 11.63 -5.12 20.58
N HIS A 123 12.70 -5.89 20.76
CA HIS A 123 13.26 -6.75 19.75
C HIS A 123 12.36 -7.95 19.43
N GLU A 124 11.68 -8.49 20.44
CA GLU A 124 10.73 -9.58 20.26
C GLU A 124 9.53 -9.13 19.42
N PHE A 125 8.95 -7.96 19.74
CA PHE A 125 7.86 -7.39 18.96
C PHE A 125 8.26 -7.00 17.55
N ALA A 126 9.44 -6.45 17.35
CA ALA A 126 9.92 -6.07 16.00
C ALA A 126 10.11 -7.26 15.05
N ARG A 127 10.14 -8.49 15.58
CA ARG A 127 10.22 -9.73 14.80
C ARG A 127 8.87 -10.39 14.56
N LYS A 128 7.80 -9.94 15.24
CA LYS A 128 6.46 -10.47 15.03
C LYS A 128 5.90 -10.02 13.68
N GLU A 129 5.22 -10.92 13.00
CA GLU A 129 4.60 -10.60 11.71
C GLU A 129 3.51 -9.53 11.88
N GLY A 130 3.47 -8.58 10.95
CA GLY A 130 2.51 -7.47 10.99
C GLY A 130 2.81 -6.41 12.03
N VAL A 131 3.96 -6.43 12.70
CA VAL A 131 4.34 -5.44 13.73
C VAL A 131 5.45 -4.53 13.24
N CYS A 132 5.21 -3.22 13.32
CA CYS A 132 6.18 -2.16 13.06
C CYS A 132 6.47 -1.43 14.38
N VAL A 133 7.71 -1.51 14.88
CA VAL A 133 8.12 -0.82 16.10
C VAL A 133 8.92 0.43 15.74
N LEU A 134 8.43 1.59 16.15
CA LEU A 134 9.06 2.89 15.99
C LEU A 134 9.58 3.37 17.35
N SER A 135 10.87 3.17 17.58
CA SER A 135 11.56 3.60 18.78
C SER A 135 12.51 4.75 18.46
N THR A 136 11.99 5.96 18.44
CA THR A 136 12.69 7.14 17.94
C THR A 136 12.12 8.43 18.53
N LEU A 137 12.90 9.53 18.45
CA LEU A 137 12.42 10.89 18.65
C LEU A 137 11.95 11.55 17.34
N ASP A 138 12.28 10.95 16.21
CA ASP A 138 11.87 11.48 14.92
C ASP A 138 10.43 11.07 14.60
N ILE A 139 9.51 12.01 14.84
CA ILE A 139 8.07 11.82 14.58
C ILE A 139 7.80 11.53 13.09
N SER A 140 8.65 11.99 12.18
CA SER A 140 8.46 11.77 10.76
C SER A 140 8.52 10.29 10.35
N SER A 141 9.13 9.44 11.17
CA SER A 141 9.20 7.99 10.94
C SER A 141 7.81 7.31 10.86
N ILE A 142 6.77 7.91 11.44
CA ILE A 142 5.39 7.41 11.34
C ILE A 142 4.87 7.41 9.88
N ASP A 143 5.40 8.28 9.04
CA ASP A 143 5.07 8.36 7.61
C ASP A 143 5.26 7.01 6.92
N GLN A 144 6.41 6.37 7.16
CA GLN A 144 6.73 5.08 6.55
C GLN A 144 5.77 3.97 7.01
N ALA A 145 5.41 3.96 8.29
CA ALA A 145 4.47 2.97 8.82
C ALA A 145 3.06 3.13 8.21
N PHE A 146 2.56 4.36 8.11
CA PHE A 146 1.26 4.61 7.48
C PHE A 146 1.26 4.29 5.98
N ARG A 147 2.36 4.59 5.28
CA ARG A 147 2.53 4.19 3.87
C ARG A 147 2.57 2.68 3.72
N ALA A 148 3.19 1.95 4.64
CA ALA A 148 3.23 0.48 4.60
C ALA A 148 1.83 -0.12 4.75
N VAL A 149 1.01 0.38 5.70
CA VAL A 149 -0.39 -0.04 5.86
C VAL A 149 -1.19 0.24 4.59
N ARG A 150 -1.04 1.44 4.01
CA ARG A 150 -1.71 1.80 2.77
C ARG A 150 -1.27 0.92 1.61
N ALA A 151 0.03 0.66 1.47
CA ALA A 151 0.56 -0.20 0.41
C ALA A 151 0.03 -1.63 0.53
N LYS A 152 0.02 -2.20 1.75
CA LYS A 152 -0.59 -3.51 2.00
C LYS A 152 -2.04 -3.55 1.54
N LYS A 153 -2.83 -2.56 1.92
CA LYS A 153 -4.24 -2.47 1.52
C LYS A 153 -4.42 -2.31 0.02
N GLN A 154 -3.55 -1.54 -0.64
CA GLN A 154 -3.55 -1.42 -2.10
C GLN A 154 -3.25 -2.76 -2.78
N LEU A 155 -2.27 -3.53 -2.27
CA LEU A 155 -1.94 -4.86 -2.78
C LEU A 155 -3.10 -5.85 -2.63
N GLU A 156 -3.82 -5.81 -1.51
CA GLU A 156 -5.04 -6.62 -1.29
C GLU A 156 -6.15 -6.29 -2.31
N HIS A 157 -6.21 -5.05 -2.77
CA HIS A 157 -7.15 -4.59 -3.79
C HIS A 157 -6.61 -4.68 -5.23
N THR A 158 -5.37 -5.14 -5.40
CA THR A 158 -4.78 -5.31 -6.72
C THR A 158 -5.27 -6.59 -7.38
N ARG A 159 -5.70 -6.45 -8.63
CA ARG A 159 -6.06 -7.53 -9.55
C ARG A 159 -5.12 -7.48 -10.74
N MET A 160 -4.09 -8.33 -10.68
CA MET A 160 -3.02 -8.38 -11.66
C MET A 160 -3.41 -9.28 -12.82
N LEU A 161 -3.43 -8.72 -14.01
CA LEU A 161 -3.59 -9.49 -15.24
C LEU A 161 -2.22 -9.92 -15.77
N VAL A 162 -2.02 -11.21 -15.95
CA VAL A 162 -0.80 -11.81 -16.53
C VAL A 162 -1.16 -12.39 -17.87
N VAL A 163 -0.71 -11.74 -18.94
CA VAL A 163 -0.94 -12.16 -20.33
C VAL A 163 0.25 -13.01 -20.78
N HIS A 164 0.15 -14.34 -20.56
CA HIS A 164 1.25 -15.27 -20.80
C HIS A 164 0.74 -16.70 -21.02
N GLY A 165 1.45 -17.48 -21.86
CA GLY A 165 1.10 -18.89 -22.09
C GLY A 165 -0.22 -19.05 -22.84
N ASP A 166 -0.88 -20.19 -22.60
CA ASP A 166 -2.08 -20.62 -23.33
C ASP A 166 -3.28 -20.94 -22.41
N GLU A 167 -3.07 -20.84 -21.09
CA GLU A 167 -4.07 -21.26 -20.09
C GLU A 167 -4.69 -20.06 -19.36
N ARG A 168 -5.93 -20.25 -18.93
CA ARG A 168 -6.59 -19.37 -17.96
C ARG A 168 -6.54 -19.96 -16.58
N LYS A 169 -6.08 -19.20 -15.60
CA LYS A 169 -6.13 -19.56 -14.18
C LYS A 169 -6.24 -18.32 -13.30
N GLU A 170 -6.77 -18.50 -12.12
CA GLU A 170 -6.78 -17.47 -11.08
C GLU A 170 -6.08 -17.99 -9.84
N GLU A 171 -5.31 -17.14 -9.18
CA GLU A 171 -4.63 -17.44 -7.94
C GLU A 171 -4.59 -16.21 -7.04
N ILE A 172 -4.35 -16.42 -5.76
CA ILE A 172 -4.17 -15.35 -4.77
C ILE A 172 -2.78 -15.50 -4.18
N LEU A 173 -2.01 -14.42 -4.19
CA LEU A 173 -0.77 -14.36 -3.42
C LEU A 173 -1.13 -14.22 -1.95
N GLU A 174 -1.15 -15.32 -1.21
CA GLU A 174 -1.62 -15.40 0.18
C GLU A 174 -1.03 -14.31 1.07
N ARG A 175 0.27 -14.07 0.95
CA ARG A 175 0.97 -13.09 1.78
C ARG A 175 0.56 -11.64 1.51
N LEU A 176 0.13 -11.31 0.29
CA LEU A 176 -0.19 -9.96 -0.15
C LEU A 176 -1.69 -9.75 -0.34
N GLY A 177 -2.46 -10.82 -0.46
CA GLY A 177 -3.88 -10.77 -0.80
C GLY A 177 -4.15 -10.36 -2.26
N THR A 178 -3.10 -10.19 -3.07
CA THR A 178 -3.20 -9.80 -4.49
C THR A 178 -3.80 -10.92 -5.30
N LYS A 179 -4.85 -10.63 -6.06
CA LYS A 179 -5.45 -11.56 -7.01
C LYS A 179 -4.69 -11.52 -8.33
N ILE A 180 -4.28 -12.68 -8.82
CA ILE A 180 -3.60 -12.82 -10.13
C ILE A 180 -4.51 -13.60 -11.04
N LYS A 181 -4.74 -13.05 -12.22
CA LYS A 181 -5.51 -13.66 -13.30
C LYS A 181 -4.61 -13.87 -14.51
N HIS A 182 -4.35 -15.12 -14.84
CA HIS A 182 -3.62 -15.50 -16.05
C HIS A 182 -4.58 -15.63 -17.20
N VAL A 183 -4.18 -15.12 -18.34
CA VAL A 183 -4.93 -15.24 -19.60
C VAL A 183 -3.99 -15.60 -20.74
N PRO A 184 -4.46 -16.33 -21.77
CA PRO A 184 -3.66 -16.69 -22.90
C PRO A 184 -3.02 -15.48 -23.62
N ARG A 185 -1.81 -15.67 -24.12
CA ARG A 185 -1.05 -14.64 -24.84
C ARG A 185 -1.79 -14.08 -26.05
N ASN A 186 -2.49 -14.95 -26.81
CA ASN A 186 -3.25 -14.56 -27.98
C ASN A 186 -4.35 -13.52 -27.70
N MET A 187 -4.79 -13.37 -26.45
CA MET A 187 -5.78 -12.35 -26.11
C MET A 187 -5.28 -10.93 -26.36
N MET A 188 -3.97 -10.68 -26.19
CA MET A 188 -3.40 -9.37 -26.52
C MET A 188 -3.39 -9.14 -28.03
N GLU A 189 -3.04 -10.16 -28.81
CA GLU A 189 -3.08 -10.11 -30.27
C GLU A 189 -4.51 -9.86 -30.77
N GLU A 190 -5.47 -10.66 -30.34
CA GLU A 190 -6.87 -10.52 -30.72
C GLU A 190 -7.42 -9.14 -30.39
N MET A 191 -7.06 -8.62 -29.18
CA MET A 191 -7.48 -7.29 -28.77
C MET A 191 -6.81 -6.21 -29.63
N PHE A 192 -5.52 -6.34 -29.93
CA PHE A 192 -4.81 -5.42 -30.83
C PHE A 192 -5.46 -5.35 -32.19
N GLN A 193 -5.82 -6.49 -32.80
CA GLN A 193 -6.46 -6.55 -34.12
C GLN A 193 -7.85 -5.86 -34.12
N ARG A 194 -8.56 -5.91 -33.02
CA ARG A 194 -9.88 -5.27 -32.86
C ARG A 194 -9.82 -3.76 -32.65
N VAL A 195 -8.66 -3.21 -32.27
CA VAL A 195 -8.50 -1.77 -32.05
C VAL A 195 -8.24 -1.06 -33.38
N PRO A 196 -9.19 -0.24 -33.90
CA PRO A 196 -8.95 0.55 -35.10
C PRO A 196 -8.01 1.73 -34.74
N VAL A 197 -7.38 2.29 -35.76
CA VAL A 197 -6.63 3.54 -35.63
C VAL A 197 -7.62 4.67 -35.41
N THR A 198 -7.64 5.24 -34.22
CA THR A 198 -8.50 6.36 -33.82
C THR A 198 -7.69 7.66 -33.68
N GLU A 199 -8.38 8.78 -33.56
CA GLU A 199 -7.76 10.07 -33.27
C GLU A 199 -6.96 10.03 -31.96
N GLU A 200 -7.50 9.40 -30.87
CA GLU A 200 -6.78 9.19 -29.61
C GLU A 200 -5.43 8.50 -29.81
N ILE A 201 -5.37 7.48 -30.69
CA ILE A 201 -4.12 6.76 -30.97
C ILE A 201 -3.14 7.64 -31.73
N GLN A 202 -3.63 8.44 -32.67
CA GLN A 202 -2.78 9.37 -33.43
C GLN A 202 -2.22 10.47 -32.53
N GLU A 203 -3.05 11.02 -31.63
CA GLU A 203 -2.62 11.98 -30.61
C GLU A 203 -1.53 11.42 -29.70
N ILE A 204 -1.72 10.18 -29.19
CA ILE A 204 -0.71 9.47 -28.38
C ILE A 204 0.62 9.34 -29.14
N ALA A 205 0.57 8.90 -30.40
CA ALA A 205 1.76 8.76 -31.23
C ALA A 205 2.48 10.10 -31.47
N GLN A 206 1.72 11.16 -31.74
CA GLN A 206 2.25 12.51 -31.93
C GLN A 206 2.85 13.09 -30.64
N GLU A 207 2.18 12.90 -29.51
CA GLU A 207 2.68 13.34 -28.22
C GLU A 207 4.00 12.66 -27.84
N MET A 208 4.10 11.35 -28.04
CA MET A 208 5.34 10.62 -27.83
C MET A 208 6.47 11.13 -28.73
N LYS A 209 6.19 11.38 -30.02
CA LYS A 209 7.16 11.95 -30.95
C LYS A 209 7.60 13.35 -30.55
N LYS A 210 6.67 14.20 -30.09
CA LYS A 210 6.92 15.59 -29.68
C LYS A 210 7.77 15.67 -28.41
N ASN A 211 7.53 14.76 -27.46
CA ASN A 211 8.21 14.77 -26.17
C ASN A 211 9.55 14.00 -26.18
N ALA A 212 9.85 13.29 -27.24
CA ALA A 212 11.13 12.57 -27.40
C ALA A 212 12.27 13.56 -27.67
N LEU A 213 13.40 13.39 -26.97
CA LEU A 213 14.63 14.14 -27.26
C LEU A 213 15.15 13.87 -28.69
N LYS A 214 14.95 12.66 -29.19
CA LYS A 214 15.34 12.23 -30.51
C LYS A 214 14.54 10.98 -30.91
N VAL A 215 14.07 10.91 -32.15
CA VAL A 215 13.50 9.72 -32.78
C VAL A 215 14.51 9.24 -33.82
N VAL A 216 15.02 8.00 -33.69
CA VAL A 216 16.12 7.50 -34.53
C VAL A 216 15.65 6.39 -35.46
N GLU A 217 15.00 5.37 -34.94
CA GLU A 217 14.61 4.16 -35.66
C GLU A 217 13.11 4.06 -35.92
N PRO A 218 12.21 4.36 -34.92
CA PRO A 218 10.79 4.14 -35.09
C PRO A 218 10.20 4.99 -36.23
N THR A 219 9.38 4.32 -37.04
CA THR A 219 8.55 4.97 -38.05
C THR A 219 7.28 5.54 -37.42
N GLU A 220 6.51 6.33 -38.15
CA GLU A 220 5.21 6.83 -37.69
C GLU A 220 4.20 5.68 -37.48
N GLU A 221 4.27 4.65 -38.33
CA GLU A 221 3.46 3.45 -38.18
C GLU A 221 3.80 2.67 -36.92
N ASP A 222 5.08 2.59 -36.54
CA ASP A 222 5.50 1.94 -35.30
C ASP A 222 4.94 2.67 -34.07
N LEU A 223 4.95 4.01 -34.09
CA LEU A 223 4.37 4.80 -32.98
C LEU A 223 2.84 4.64 -32.90
N ILE A 224 2.15 4.61 -34.04
CA ILE A 224 0.71 4.34 -34.11
C ILE A 224 0.41 2.93 -33.57
N ASN A 225 1.17 1.91 -33.99
CA ASN A 225 0.98 0.55 -33.50
C ASN A 225 1.29 0.40 -32.02
N ALA A 226 2.27 1.14 -31.50
CA ALA A 226 2.54 1.20 -30.07
C ALA A 226 1.36 1.84 -29.29
N GLY A 227 0.75 2.91 -29.82
CA GLY A 227 -0.49 3.48 -29.30
C GLY A 227 -1.67 2.51 -29.31
N ARG A 228 -1.81 1.72 -30.41
CA ARG A 228 -2.82 0.65 -30.50
C ARG A 228 -2.60 -0.42 -29.43
N SER A 229 -1.35 -0.86 -29.21
CA SER A 229 -1.02 -1.82 -28.15
C SER A 229 -1.41 -1.32 -26.76
N TYR A 230 -1.20 -0.02 -26.47
CA TYR A 230 -1.63 0.61 -25.23
C TYR A 230 -3.16 0.58 -25.07
N ILE A 231 -3.91 0.97 -26.11
CA ILE A 231 -5.38 0.92 -26.08
C ILE A 231 -5.89 -0.52 -25.95
N ALA A 232 -5.26 -1.48 -26.62
CA ALA A 232 -5.57 -2.90 -26.45
C ALA A 232 -5.39 -3.37 -25.00
N GLY A 233 -4.29 -2.97 -24.36
CA GLY A 233 -4.06 -3.23 -22.95
C GLY A 233 -5.12 -2.61 -22.03
N LYS A 234 -5.59 -1.37 -22.32
CA LYS A 234 -6.72 -0.74 -21.61
C LYS A 234 -8.01 -1.57 -21.74
N HIS A 235 -8.28 -2.08 -22.92
CA HIS A 235 -9.46 -2.91 -23.17
C HIS A 235 -9.38 -4.25 -22.44
N LEU A 236 -8.20 -4.89 -22.43
CA LEU A 236 -7.98 -6.11 -21.67
C LEU A 236 -8.17 -5.89 -20.17
N LEU A 237 -7.62 -4.82 -19.60
CA LEU A 237 -7.82 -4.46 -18.20
C LEU A 237 -9.30 -4.33 -17.84
N ARG A 238 -10.10 -3.72 -18.74
CA ARG A 238 -11.55 -3.59 -18.53
C ARG A 238 -12.28 -4.91 -18.66
N LEU A 239 -11.96 -5.68 -19.70
CA LEU A 239 -12.58 -6.98 -19.97
C LEU A 239 -12.36 -7.97 -18.82
N GLU A 240 -11.15 -7.98 -18.29
CA GLU A 240 -10.76 -8.90 -17.21
C GLU A 240 -10.95 -8.31 -15.80
N GLU A 241 -11.55 -7.11 -15.70
CA GLU A 241 -11.76 -6.37 -14.46
C GLU A 241 -10.48 -6.22 -13.62
N ALA A 242 -9.33 -6.05 -14.28
CA ALA A 242 -8.02 -5.92 -13.68
C ALA A 242 -7.59 -4.44 -13.53
N ASN A 243 -6.62 -4.19 -12.64
CA ASN A 243 -6.09 -2.86 -12.38
C ASN A 243 -4.56 -2.79 -12.37
N ALA A 244 -3.93 -3.90 -12.74
CA ALA A 244 -2.51 -4.02 -13.03
C ALA A 244 -2.35 -5.05 -14.15
N ILE A 245 -1.30 -4.94 -14.98
CA ILE A 245 -1.08 -5.81 -16.11
C ILE A 245 0.40 -6.12 -16.29
N THR A 246 0.71 -7.33 -16.72
CA THR A 246 2.01 -7.68 -17.27
C THR A 246 1.83 -8.61 -18.47
N THR A 247 2.76 -8.56 -19.41
CA THR A 247 2.67 -9.32 -20.67
C THR A 247 3.98 -10.02 -20.97
N ASP A 248 3.91 -11.15 -21.68
CA ASP A 248 5.07 -11.80 -22.27
C ASP A 248 5.53 -11.05 -23.54
N CYS A 249 6.09 -9.87 -23.33
CA CYS A 249 6.47 -8.98 -24.43
C CYS A 249 7.54 -9.60 -25.35
N LEU A 250 8.51 -10.32 -24.79
CA LEU A 250 9.57 -10.97 -25.59
C LEU A 250 8.99 -12.10 -26.46
N GLY A 251 8.12 -12.92 -25.91
CA GLY A 251 7.43 -13.94 -26.67
C GLY A 251 6.58 -13.38 -27.83
N MET A 252 5.85 -12.30 -27.55
CA MET A 252 5.02 -11.62 -28.57
C MET A 252 5.85 -11.06 -29.72
N VAL A 253 6.98 -10.43 -29.44
CA VAL A 253 7.87 -9.84 -30.44
C VAL A 253 8.60 -10.91 -31.24
N THR A 254 9.16 -11.92 -30.57
CA THR A 254 9.91 -12.99 -31.23
C THR A 254 9.02 -13.85 -32.12
N GLN A 255 7.77 -14.07 -31.77
CA GLN A 255 6.78 -14.80 -32.52
C GLN A 255 6.02 -13.90 -33.54
N LYS A 256 6.31 -12.60 -33.54
CA LYS A 256 5.65 -11.61 -34.42
C LYS A 256 4.13 -11.59 -34.30
N THR A 257 3.59 -11.87 -33.10
CA THR A 257 2.15 -11.87 -32.86
C THR A 257 1.59 -10.45 -32.71
N VAL A 258 2.43 -9.50 -32.33
CA VAL A 258 2.14 -8.05 -32.37
C VAL A 258 3.25 -7.34 -33.16
N PRO A 259 2.90 -6.25 -33.90
CA PRO A 259 3.87 -5.57 -34.74
C PRO A 259 4.93 -4.77 -33.97
N THR A 260 4.60 -4.34 -32.75
CA THR A 260 5.48 -3.55 -31.87
C THR A 260 5.42 -4.07 -30.45
N PRO A 261 6.55 -4.03 -29.70
CA PRO A 261 6.55 -4.38 -28.28
C PRO A 261 5.67 -3.42 -27.45
N PRO A 262 5.06 -3.87 -26.36
CA PRO A 262 4.17 -3.06 -25.55
C PRO A 262 4.89 -2.06 -24.62
N CYS A 263 6.19 -1.80 -24.81
CA CYS A 263 7.02 -0.99 -23.93
C CYS A 263 6.51 0.45 -23.77
N MET A 264 6.05 1.09 -24.86
CA MET A 264 5.45 2.42 -24.78
C MET A 264 4.16 2.40 -23.94
N GLY A 265 3.32 1.38 -24.15
CA GLY A 265 2.12 1.18 -23.33
C GLY A 265 2.45 0.99 -21.86
N ALA A 266 3.51 0.24 -21.54
CA ALA A 266 4.00 0.05 -20.18
C ALA A 266 4.37 1.37 -19.52
N CYS A 267 5.11 2.24 -20.20
CA CYS A 267 5.44 3.58 -19.71
C CYS A 267 4.18 4.41 -19.45
N LEU A 268 3.26 4.45 -20.41
CA LEU A 268 2.01 5.20 -20.30
C LEU A 268 1.12 4.69 -19.13
N PHE A 269 1.10 3.37 -18.90
CA PHE A 269 0.39 2.80 -17.76
C PHE A 269 1.01 3.24 -16.45
N GLN A 270 2.34 3.18 -16.31
CA GLN A 270 3.04 3.57 -15.09
C GLN A 270 2.91 5.07 -14.81
N ASP A 271 3.02 5.94 -15.82
CA ASP A 271 2.80 7.39 -15.67
C ASP A 271 1.40 7.71 -15.15
N GLN A 272 0.44 6.87 -15.44
CA GLN A 272 -0.95 7.00 -14.96
C GLN A 272 -1.21 6.22 -13.66
N GLY A 273 -0.17 5.64 -13.07
CA GLY A 273 -0.23 4.92 -11.80
C GLY A 273 -0.88 3.53 -11.90
N VAL A 274 -0.94 2.94 -13.10
CA VAL A 274 -1.30 1.53 -13.30
C VAL A 274 0.00 0.73 -13.35
N THR A 275 0.10 -0.30 -12.50
CA THR A 275 1.28 -1.16 -12.48
C THR A 275 1.33 -2.00 -13.76
N TYR A 276 2.51 -1.99 -14.41
CA TYR A 276 2.79 -2.82 -15.55
C TYR A 276 3.97 -3.74 -15.27
#